data_888242af7ee862fbcb738d86372193d5
#
_entry.id   888242af7ee862fbcb738d86372193d5
#
_cell.length_a   1.000
_cell.length_b   1.000
_cell.length_c   1.000
_cell.angle_alpha   90.00
_cell.angle_beta   90.00
_cell.angle_gamma   90.00
#
_symmetry.space_group_name_H-M   'P 1'
#
loop_
_entity.id
_entity.type
_entity.pdbx_description
1 polymer ?
#
loop_
_entity_poly.entity_id
_entity_poly.type
_entity_poly.pdbx_seq_one_letter_code
_entity_poly.pdbx_strand_id
1 'polypeptide(L)'
;DTIAHRAALDAKTPTISVLVDVESISPASNRELAKEILDEGGLLVAENAPGTKAIPAFFAKRDRIQAGLSTAVFAIETSIDGGTMHAVKSAISMMRPVFVPDVHKAKYPDLTIKAISGTQQLVNEGRAIPYTSESYEDIRLQLEDIASSFGSLKAKGGLL
;
A
#
# COMPACT_ATOMS: atom_id res chain seq x y z
N ASP A 1 1.39 3.82 6.90
CA ASP A 1 1.38 4.64 5.66
C ASP A 1 2.18 5.93 5.80
N THR A 2 2.15 6.64 6.94
CA THR A 2 2.87 7.91 7.16
C THR A 2 4.36 7.82 6.78
N ILE A 3 5.08 6.77 7.24
CA ILE A 3 6.50 6.57 6.92
C ILE A 3 6.71 6.37 5.42
N ALA A 4 5.83 5.63 4.74
CA ALA A 4 5.92 5.40 3.30
C ALA A 4 5.76 6.70 2.50
N HIS A 5 4.81 7.58 2.88
CA HIS A 5 4.66 8.89 2.25
C HIS A 5 5.89 9.78 2.50
N ARG A 6 6.43 9.78 3.73
CA ARG A 6 7.68 10.51 4.04
C ARG A 6 8.84 10.03 3.18
N ALA A 7 9.04 8.71 3.07
CA ALA A 7 10.09 8.13 2.25
C ALA A 7 9.97 8.51 0.76
N ALA A 8 8.74 8.59 0.22
CA ALA A 8 8.52 9.03 -1.15
C ALA A 8 8.90 10.51 -1.34
N LEU A 9 8.50 11.39 -0.41
CA LEU A 9 8.84 12.81 -0.45
C LEU A 9 10.36 13.03 -0.29
N ASP A 10 11.01 12.32 0.61
CA ASP A 10 12.48 12.36 0.78
C ASP A 10 13.21 11.94 -0.50
N ALA A 11 12.66 10.97 -1.23
CA ALA A 11 13.16 10.53 -2.53
C ALA A 11 12.77 11.47 -3.70
N LYS A 12 12.11 12.61 -3.42
CA LYS A 12 11.63 13.56 -4.43
C LYS A 12 10.70 12.93 -5.48
N THR A 13 9.89 11.97 -5.04
CA THR A 13 8.86 11.34 -5.87
C THR A 13 7.47 11.70 -5.37
N PRO A 14 6.51 12.01 -6.27
CA PRO A 14 5.14 12.27 -5.85
C PRO A 14 4.51 11.02 -5.22
N THR A 15 3.59 11.23 -4.29
CA THR A 15 2.86 10.16 -3.63
C THR A 15 1.36 10.41 -3.63
N ILE A 16 0.56 9.35 -3.62
CA ILE A 16 -0.90 9.42 -3.61
C ILE A 16 -1.41 8.88 -2.28
N SER A 17 -2.09 9.72 -1.51
CA SER A 17 -2.75 9.30 -0.27
C SER A 17 -4.23 9.04 -0.51
N VAL A 18 -4.65 7.79 -0.30
CA VAL A 18 -6.08 7.42 -0.37
C VAL A 18 -6.68 7.57 1.02
N LEU A 19 -7.68 8.42 1.14
CA LEU A 19 -8.29 8.85 2.40
C LEU A 19 -9.76 8.46 2.48
N VAL A 20 -10.33 8.55 3.66
CA VAL A 20 -11.80 8.49 3.84
C VAL A 20 -12.42 9.81 3.40
N ASP A 21 -11.77 10.93 3.73
CA ASP A 21 -12.19 12.28 3.41
C ASP A 21 -10.96 13.17 3.15
N VAL A 22 -10.99 13.94 2.08
CA VAL A 22 -9.88 14.83 1.70
C VAL A 22 -9.87 16.14 2.48
N GLU A 23 -10.99 16.55 3.06
CA GLU A 23 -11.10 17.76 3.87
C GLU A 23 -10.76 17.50 5.35
N SER A 24 -11.00 16.28 5.84
CA SER A 24 -10.78 15.88 7.23
C SER A 24 -9.71 14.81 7.35
N ILE A 25 -8.45 15.26 7.38
CA ILE A 25 -7.29 14.33 7.46
C ILE A 25 -7.30 13.57 8.78
N SER A 26 -7.29 12.26 8.69
CA SER A 26 -7.23 11.36 9.83
C SER A 26 -6.02 10.40 9.73
N PRO A 27 -5.15 10.31 10.76
CA PRO A 27 -5.18 11.10 11.99
C PRO A 27 -4.82 12.58 11.79
N ALA A 28 -5.30 13.45 12.68
CA ALA A 28 -5.07 14.89 12.58
C ALA A 28 -3.59 15.28 12.62
N SER A 29 -2.73 14.45 13.18
CA SER A 29 -1.26 14.63 13.19
C SER A 29 -0.63 14.60 11.79
N ASN A 30 -1.32 14.07 10.78
CA ASN A 30 -0.84 13.98 9.41
C ASN A 30 -1.29 15.14 8.51
N ARG A 31 -1.87 16.21 9.06
CA ARG A 31 -2.33 17.37 8.27
C ARG A 31 -1.18 18.05 7.53
N GLU A 32 -0.06 18.27 8.22
CA GLU A 32 1.14 18.88 7.59
C GLU A 32 1.70 17.96 6.49
N LEU A 33 1.74 16.65 6.73
CA LEU A 33 2.14 15.68 5.71
C LEU A 33 1.21 15.72 4.48
N ALA A 34 -0.10 15.82 4.69
CA ALA A 34 -1.06 15.92 3.60
C ALA A 34 -0.84 17.18 2.74
N LYS A 35 -0.55 18.33 3.39
CA LYS A 35 -0.18 19.56 2.71
C LYS A 35 1.12 19.38 1.90
N GLU A 36 2.16 18.84 2.51
CA GLU A 36 3.44 18.59 1.87
C GLU A 36 3.32 17.67 0.65
N ILE A 37 2.46 16.63 0.73
CA ILE A 37 2.14 15.76 -0.42
C ILE A 37 1.62 16.59 -1.59
N LEU A 38 0.69 17.53 -1.36
CA LEU A 38 0.13 18.38 -2.40
C LEU A 38 1.17 19.37 -2.94
N ASP A 39 1.94 20.00 -2.07
CA ASP A 39 2.97 20.98 -2.45
C ASP A 39 4.08 20.36 -3.32
N GLU A 40 4.39 19.09 -3.11
CA GLU A 40 5.37 18.29 -3.89
C GLU A 40 4.74 17.55 -5.09
N GLY A 41 3.52 17.96 -5.52
CA GLY A 41 2.87 17.43 -6.73
C GLY A 41 2.20 16.07 -6.57
N GLY A 42 2.00 15.60 -5.34
CA GLY A 42 1.23 14.40 -5.04
C GLY A 42 -0.28 14.64 -5.04
N LEU A 43 -1.05 13.62 -4.64
CA LEU A 43 -2.50 13.68 -4.64
C LEU A 43 -3.10 13.17 -3.32
N LEU A 44 -4.24 13.79 -2.93
CA LEU A 44 -5.15 13.25 -1.93
C LEU A 44 -6.42 12.82 -2.65
N VAL A 45 -6.82 11.56 -2.49
CA VAL A 45 -8.02 11.02 -3.14
C VAL A 45 -8.94 10.36 -2.14
N ALA A 46 -10.24 10.51 -2.32
CA ALA A 46 -11.27 9.83 -1.55
C ALA A 46 -12.45 9.46 -2.44
N GLU A 47 -13.12 8.36 -2.10
CA GLU A 47 -14.36 7.93 -2.79
C GLU A 47 -15.59 8.60 -2.17
N ASN A 48 -15.51 8.95 -0.89
CA ASN A 48 -16.63 9.56 -0.18
C ASN A 48 -16.70 11.07 -0.48
N ALA A 49 -17.90 11.62 -0.34
CA ALA A 49 -18.10 13.06 -0.43
C ALA A 49 -17.31 13.81 0.66
N PRO A 50 -16.82 15.03 0.38
CA PRO A 50 -16.19 15.90 1.37
C PRO A 50 -17.07 16.08 2.62
N GLY A 51 -16.44 16.10 3.80
CA GLY A 51 -17.14 16.18 5.09
C GLY A 51 -17.69 14.85 5.61
N THR A 52 -17.38 13.72 4.94
CA THR A 52 -17.80 12.40 5.41
C THR A 52 -17.09 12.03 6.71
N LYS A 53 -17.87 11.77 7.78
CA LYS A 53 -17.33 11.33 9.06
C LYS A 53 -16.60 9.99 8.91
N ALA A 54 -15.34 9.94 9.33
CA ALA A 54 -14.55 8.72 9.32
C ALA A 54 -15.09 7.69 10.32
N ILE A 55 -15.44 6.49 9.83
CA ILE A 55 -15.82 5.33 10.63
C ILE A 55 -14.98 4.12 10.20
N PRO A 56 -14.78 3.11 11.05
CA PRO A 56 -13.91 1.96 10.72
C PRO A 56 -14.23 1.28 9.38
N ALA A 57 -15.51 1.15 9.04
CA ALA A 57 -15.95 0.55 7.77
C ALA A 57 -15.45 1.29 6.53
N PHE A 58 -15.31 2.62 6.60
CA PHE A 58 -14.81 3.42 5.47
C PHE A 58 -13.30 3.27 5.27
N PHE A 59 -12.53 3.03 6.33
CA PHE A 59 -11.12 2.70 6.21
C PHE A 59 -10.94 1.35 5.48
N ALA A 60 -11.68 0.32 5.88
CA ALA A 60 -11.66 -0.97 5.19
C ALA A 60 -12.11 -0.87 3.73
N LYS A 61 -13.15 -0.06 3.46
CA LYS A 61 -13.67 0.16 2.10
C LYS A 61 -12.65 0.85 1.19
N ARG A 62 -11.90 1.86 1.71
CA ARG A 62 -10.92 2.60 0.91
C ARG A 62 -9.70 1.75 0.53
N ASP A 63 -9.34 0.72 1.33
CA ASP A 63 -8.15 -0.10 1.12
C ASP A 63 -8.16 -0.83 -0.24
N ARG A 64 -9.35 -1.14 -0.79
CA ARG A 64 -9.47 -1.68 -2.15
C ARG A 64 -9.00 -0.70 -3.23
N ILE A 65 -9.12 0.61 -2.97
CA ILE A 65 -8.68 1.65 -3.89
C ILE A 65 -7.15 1.74 -3.87
N GLN A 66 -6.52 1.64 -2.70
CA GLN A 66 -5.06 1.57 -2.59
C GLN A 66 -4.52 0.38 -3.40
N ALA A 67 -5.11 -0.81 -3.20
CA ALA A 67 -4.73 -2.00 -3.96
C ALA A 67 -4.97 -1.84 -5.47
N GLY A 68 -6.10 -1.23 -5.87
CA GLY A 68 -6.44 -1.03 -7.28
C GLY A 68 -5.53 -0.05 -8.02
N LEU A 69 -5.07 0.99 -7.34
CA LEU A 69 -4.16 2.01 -7.89
C LEU A 69 -2.69 1.59 -7.88
N SER A 70 -2.34 0.52 -7.18
CA SER A 70 -0.95 0.07 -7.03
C SER A 70 -0.61 -1.09 -7.96
N THR A 71 0.67 -1.22 -8.30
CA THR A 71 1.22 -2.38 -9.02
C THR A 71 1.36 -3.58 -8.10
N ALA A 72 1.65 -3.33 -6.81
CA ALA A 72 1.79 -4.33 -5.76
C ALA A 72 1.40 -3.75 -4.40
N VAL A 73 1.20 -4.61 -3.40
CA VAL A 73 0.97 -4.21 -2.01
C VAL A 73 2.10 -4.73 -1.13
N PHE A 74 2.69 -3.83 -0.33
CA PHE A 74 3.67 -4.17 0.70
C PHE A 74 2.97 -4.14 2.05
N ALA A 75 2.69 -5.31 2.60
CA ALA A 75 2.09 -5.45 3.92
C ALA A 75 3.20 -5.65 4.96
N ILE A 76 3.57 -4.58 5.67
CA ILE A 76 4.71 -4.58 6.59
C ILE A 76 4.42 -5.43 7.83
N GLU A 77 3.26 -5.22 8.43
CA GLU A 77 2.77 -6.03 9.54
C GLU A 77 1.25 -6.11 9.54
N THR A 78 0.72 -7.24 9.92
CA THR A 78 -0.71 -7.43 10.19
C THR A 78 -0.95 -8.70 10.99
N SER A 79 -1.93 -8.69 11.88
CA SER A 79 -2.52 -9.92 12.41
C SER A 79 -3.49 -10.53 11.39
N ILE A 80 -3.94 -11.75 11.65
CA ILE A 80 -4.90 -12.48 10.78
C ILE A 80 -6.18 -11.65 10.55
N ASP A 81 -6.65 -10.98 11.61
CA ASP A 81 -7.85 -10.13 11.57
C ASP A 81 -7.51 -8.63 11.51
N GLY A 82 -6.27 -8.28 11.15
CA GLY A 82 -5.80 -6.90 11.10
C GLY A 82 -6.39 -6.12 9.94
N GLY A 83 -6.49 -4.79 10.10
CA GLY A 83 -7.04 -3.89 9.08
C GLY A 83 -6.33 -4.00 7.72
N THR A 84 -5.00 -4.14 7.71
CA THR A 84 -4.20 -4.29 6.50
C THR A 84 -4.63 -5.50 5.63
N MET A 85 -5.27 -6.52 6.23
CA MET A 85 -5.79 -7.67 5.49
C MET A 85 -6.88 -7.31 4.49
N HIS A 86 -7.55 -6.17 4.63
CA HIS A 86 -8.50 -5.68 3.62
C HIS A 86 -7.78 -5.29 2.32
N ALA A 87 -6.69 -4.55 2.41
CA ALA A 87 -5.85 -4.19 1.26
C ALA A 87 -5.23 -5.45 0.63
N VAL A 88 -4.71 -6.37 1.45
CA VAL A 88 -4.12 -7.64 1.00
C VAL A 88 -5.13 -8.49 0.22
N LYS A 89 -6.32 -8.71 0.77
CA LYS A 89 -7.38 -9.47 0.09
C LYS A 89 -7.78 -8.83 -1.23
N SER A 90 -7.89 -7.51 -1.26
CA SER A 90 -8.20 -6.75 -2.48
C SER A 90 -7.07 -6.89 -3.51
N ALA A 91 -5.80 -6.78 -3.11
CA ALA A 91 -4.66 -6.98 -4.01
C ALA A 91 -4.67 -8.38 -4.65
N ILE A 92 -4.86 -9.42 -3.85
CA ILE A 92 -4.93 -10.81 -4.32
C ILE A 92 -6.09 -10.99 -5.30
N SER A 93 -7.29 -10.46 -5.00
CA SER A 93 -8.44 -10.56 -5.89
C SER A 93 -8.23 -9.85 -7.24
N MET A 94 -7.36 -8.84 -7.27
CA MET A 94 -6.98 -8.09 -8.47
C MET A 94 -5.68 -8.63 -9.12
N MET A 95 -5.21 -9.80 -8.68
CA MET A 95 -3.96 -10.41 -9.15
C MET A 95 -2.73 -9.50 -8.99
N ARG A 96 -2.72 -8.65 -7.95
CA ARG A 96 -1.56 -7.84 -7.59
C ARG A 96 -0.67 -8.63 -6.64
N PRO A 97 0.65 -8.67 -6.86
CA PRO A 97 1.55 -9.31 -5.92
C PRO A 97 1.51 -8.63 -4.56
N VAL A 98 1.64 -9.43 -3.52
CA VAL A 98 1.74 -8.98 -2.13
C VAL A 98 3.13 -9.33 -1.62
N PHE A 99 3.84 -8.34 -1.11
CA PHE A 99 5.16 -8.51 -0.51
C PHE A 99 5.07 -8.30 1.01
N VAL A 100 5.81 -9.11 1.75
CA VAL A 100 5.90 -9.02 3.22
C VAL A 100 7.37 -9.10 3.66
N PRO A 101 7.80 -8.40 4.70
CA PRO A 101 9.16 -8.54 5.23
C PRO A 101 9.42 -9.98 5.68
N ASP A 102 10.57 -10.54 5.31
CA ASP A 102 11.03 -11.84 5.84
C ASP A 102 11.64 -11.62 7.23
N VAL A 103 10.79 -11.70 8.25
CA VAL A 103 11.19 -11.47 9.64
C VAL A 103 12.16 -12.52 10.18
N HIS A 104 12.26 -13.69 9.56
CA HIS A 104 13.18 -14.74 9.97
C HIS A 104 14.60 -14.53 9.44
N LYS A 105 14.73 -13.87 8.28
CA LYS A 105 16.03 -13.50 7.69
C LYS A 105 16.49 -12.11 8.09
N ALA A 106 15.54 -11.22 8.38
CA ALA A 106 15.89 -9.88 8.85
C ALA A 106 16.53 -9.98 10.25
N LYS A 107 17.76 -9.53 10.35
CA LYS A 107 18.50 -9.43 11.65
C LYS A 107 17.97 -8.24 12.48
N TYR A 108 16.71 -8.31 12.88
CA TYR A 108 16.12 -7.32 13.79
C TYR A 108 15.78 -7.99 15.13
N PRO A 109 16.78 -8.25 16.01
CA PRO A 109 16.58 -8.99 17.26
C PRO A 109 15.62 -8.29 18.24
N ASP A 110 15.45 -6.97 18.08
CA ASP A 110 14.64 -6.15 18.99
C ASP A 110 13.23 -5.83 18.46
N LEU A 111 12.90 -6.29 17.25
CA LEU A 111 11.56 -6.07 16.71
C LEU A 111 10.57 -7.07 17.30
N THR A 112 9.95 -6.72 18.41
CA THR A 112 8.79 -7.45 18.92
C THR A 112 7.59 -7.14 18.02
N ILE A 113 7.55 -7.74 16.85
CA ILE A 113 6.45 -7.58 15.91
C ILE A 113 5.29 -8.42 16.44
N LYS A 114 4.38 -7.78 17.16
CA LYS A 114 3.19 -8.45 17.72
C LYS A 114 2.17 -8.85 16.65
N ALA A 115 2.22 -8.24 15.49
CA ALA A 115 1.20 -8.37 14.45
C ALA A 115 1.74 -9.04 13.17
N ILE A 116 2.56 -10.08 13.29
CA ILE A 116 3.07 -10.85 12.13
C ILE A 116 2.26 -12.10 11.80
N SER A 117 1.28 -12.46 12.61
CA SER A 117 0.53 -13.70 12.39
C SER A 117 -0.17 -13.73 11.03
N GLY A 118 -0.68 -12.59 10.56
CA GLY A 118 -1.29 -12.48 9.23
C GLY A 118 -0.27 -12.54 8.09
N THR A 119 0.86 -11.82 8.19
CA THR A 119 1.93 -11.88 7.18
C THR A 119 2.54 -13.28 7.09
N GLN A 120 2.77 -13.92 8.24
CA GLN A 120 3.28 -15.29 8.30
C GLN A 120 2.32 -16.30 7.67
N GLN A 121 1.02 -16.17 7.94
CA GLN A 121 0.01 -17.02 7.32
C GLN A 121 0.03 -16.86 5.79
N LEU A 122 0.08 -15.61 5.28
CA LEU A 122 0.13 -15.36 3.84
C LEU A 122 1.34 -16.01 3.16
N VAL A 123 2.50 -15.99 3.81
CA VAL A 123 3.70 -16.68 3.30
C VAL A 123 3.51 -18.19 3.30
N ASN A 124 3.01 -18.76 4.39
CA ASN A 124 2.77 -20.20 4.52
C ASN A 124 1.75 -20.71 3.50
N GLU A 125 0.77 -19.89 3.13
CA GLU A 125 -0.23 -20.19 2.11
C GLU A 125 0.25 -19.89 0.67
N GLY A 126 1.48 -19.40 0.48
CA GLY A 126 2.00 -18.99 -0.83
C GLY A 126 1.28 -17.78 -1.44
N ARG A 127 0.63 -16.97 -0.63
CA ARG A 127 -0.17 -15.80 -1.04
C ARG A 127 0.57 -14.48 -0.92
N ALA A 128 1.76 -14.49 -0.34
CA ALA A 128 2.66 -13.34 -0.27
C ALA A 128 4.11 -13.77 -0.50
N ILE A 129 4.89 -12.87 -1.04
CA ILE A 129 6.30 -13.05 -1.35
C ILE A 129 7.11 -12.44 -0.22
N PRO A 130 7.88 -13.23 0.56
CA PRO A 130 8.75 -12.68 1.58
C PRO A 130 9.95 -11.99 0.93
N TYR A 131 10.36 -10.83 1.47
CA TYR A 131 11.49 -10.07 0.97
C TYR A 131 12.43 -9.59 2.07
N THR A 132 13.68 -9.35 1.69
CA THR A 132 14.70 -8.67 2.49
C THR A 132 15.23 -7.47 1.71
N SER A 133 16.14 -6.70 2.30
CA SER A 133 16.84 -5.62 1.58
C SER A 133 17.60 -6.10 0.33
N GLU A 134 18.04 -7.36 0.32
CA GLU A 134 18.72 -7.97 -0.83
C GLU A 134 17.78 -8.23 -2.02
N SER A 135 16.47 -8.25 -1.78
CA SER A 135 15.44 -8.52 -2.81
C SER A 135 14.99 -7.25 -3.55
N TYR A 136 15.43 -6.06 -3.14
CA TYR A 136 14.86 -4.80 -3.66
C TYR A 136 15.03 -4.64 -5.17
N GLU A 137 16.18 -5.01 -5.71
CA GLU A 137 16.44 -4.88 -7.14
C GLU A 137 15.56 -5.83 -7.98
N ASP A 138 15.42 -7.08 -7.55
CA ASP A 138 14.55 -8.05 -8.21
C ASP A 138 13.08 -7.61 -8.16
N ILE A 139 12.63 -7.08 -7.02
CA ILE A 139 11.29 -6.53 -6.85
C ILE A 139 11.09 -5.35 -7.79
N ARG A 140 12.05 -4.42 -7.89
CA ARG A 140 11.98 -3.26 -8.78
C ARG A 140 11.77 -3.71 -10.23
N LEU A 141 12.57 -4.65 -10.71
CA LEU A 141 12.46 -5.20 -12.06
C LEU A 141 11.09 -5.86 -12.29
N GLN A 142 10.62 -6.64 -11.33
CA GLN A 142 9.30 -7.27 -11.41
C GLN A 142 8.17 -6.24 -11.50
N LEU A 143 8.23 -5.17 -10.70
CA LEU A 143 7.22 -4.11 -10.71
C LEU A 143 7.23 -3.32 -12.03
N GLU A 144 8.42 -3.07 -12.61
CA GLU A 144 8.55 -2.41 -13.91
C GLU A 144 7.96 -3.27 -15.04
N ASP A 145 8.19 -4.58 -15.03
CA ASP A 145 7.61 -5.50 -16.01
C ASP A 145 6.07 -5.51 -15.92
N ILE A 146 5.53 -5.62 -14.71
CA ILE A 146 4.08 -5.56 -14.49
C ILE A 146 3.51 -4.22 -14.98
N ALA A 147 4.13 -3.09 -14.63
CA ALA A 147 3.67 -1.77 -15.04
C ALA A 147 3.69 -1.61 -16.57
N SER A 148 4.72 -2.12 -17.23
CA SER A 148 4.86 -2.10 -18.68
C SER A 148 3.78 -2.94 -19.38
N SER A 149 3.40 -4.07 -18.79
CA SER A 149 2.34 -4.93 -19.31
C SER A 149 0.97 -4.25 -19.32
N PHE A 150 0.66 -3.44 -18.30
CA PHE A 150 -0.56 -2.62 -18.27
C PHE A 150 -0.56 -1.51 -19.32
N GLY A 151 0.58 -0.89 -19.58
CA GLY A 151 0.74 0.11 -20.63
C GLY A 151 0.47 -0.47 -22.04
N SER A 152 0.92 -1.70 -22.29
CA SER A 152 0.73 -2.38 -23.57
C SER A 152 -0.73 -2.82 -23.81
N LEU A 153 -1.49 -3.14 -22.77
CA LEU A 153 -2.93 -3.44 -22.88
C LEU A 153 -3.75 -2.22 -23.26
N LYS A 154 -3.38 -1.02 -22.80
CA LYS A 154 -4.01 0.24 -23.21
C LYS A 154 -3.76 0.56 -24.68
N ALA A 155 -2.61 0.20 -25.21
CA ALA A 155 -2.26 0.46 -26.62
C ALA A 155 -2.98 -0.49 -27.61
N LYS A 156 -3.41 -1.67 -27.15
CA LYS A 156 -4.08 -2.69 -28.00
C LYS A 156 -5.60 -2.70 -27.89
N GLY A 157 -6.17 -2.07 -26.90
CA GLY A 157 -7.61 -1.98 -26.68
C GLY A 157 -8.06 -0.54 -26.65
N GLY A 158 -8.42 0.01 -27.79
CA GLY A 158 -9.29 1.18 -27.82
C GLY A 158 -10.60 0.82 -27.14
N LEU A 159 -10.69 1.02 -25.83
CA LEU A 159 -11.88 0.91 -25.04
C LEU A 159 -11.97 2.13 -24.14
N LEU A 160 -12.61 3.13 -24.71
CA LEU A 160 -13.67 3.90 -24.04
C LEU A 160 -14.60 4.37 -25.11
#